data_5aae7fe27557ffa4fe38de4946bd3020
#
_entry.id   5aae7fe27557ffa4fe38de4946bd3020
#
_cell.length_a   1.000
_cell.length_b   1.000
_cell.length_c   1.000
_cell.angle_alpha   90.00
_cell.angle_beta   90.00
_cell.angle_gamma   90.00
#
_symmetry.space_group_name_H-M   'P 1'
#
loop_
_entity.id
_entity.type
_entity.pdbx_description
1 polymer ?
#
loop_
_entity_poly.entity_id
_entity_poly.type
_entity_poly.pdbx_seq_one_letter_code
_entity_poly.pdbx_strand_id
1 'polypeptide(L)'
;MVLTKAELIGALQHETNILLHLAGKIDRTQLDYRPTASQRSTMELLRYLSLMGPQLTSACVHGAFDMAAWGAADGAAKARDFDGTLAEIATHSATYAALLADVSDDDLRATITLFGSSGTRGARLVSMVLSGCAAYRTQLFCYLKSCGRDELNTMNLWAGMDTPASA
;
A
#
# COMPACT_ATOMS: atom_id res chain seq x y z
N MET A 1 16.94 -6.91 16.78
CA MET A 1 15.75 -6.59 15.96
C MET A 1 16.26 -5.90 14.69
N VAL A 2 15.75 -6.26 13.51
CA VAL A 2 16.25 -5.69 12.24
C VAL A 2 15.62 -4.31 11.97
N LEU A 3 14.36 -4.09 12.43
CA LEU A 3 13.65 -2.82 12.34
C LEU A 3 13.06 -2.46 13.70
N THR A 4 13.19 -1.23 14.11
CA THR A 4 12.42 -0.66 15.22
C THR A 4 10.98 -0.36 14.75
N LYS A 5 10.06 -0.19 15.71
CA LYS A 5 8.68 0.24 15.39
C LYS A 5 8.66 1.55 14.59
N ALA A 6 9.49 2.52 14.98
CA ALA A 6 9.56 3.81 14.28
C ALA A 6 10.04 3.67 12.82
N GLU A 7 11.06 2.86 12.57
CA GLU A 7 11.56 2.57 11.22
C GLU A 7 10.51 1.85 10.38
N LEU A 8 9.76 0.90 10.95
CA LEU A 8 8.66 0.23 10.26
C LEU A 8 7.55 1.19 9.88
N ILE A 9 7.12 2.06 10.80
CA ILE A 9 6.12 3.09 10.52
C ILE A 9 6.64 4.03 9.41
N GLY A 10 7.88 4.50 9.53
CA GLY A 10 8.50 5.36 8.51
C GLY A 10 8.56 4.70 7.12
N ALA A 11 8.87 3.40 7.07
CA ALA A 11 8.88 2.65 5.81
C ALA A 11 7.47 2.54 5.19
N LEU A 12 6.43 2.27 5.98
CA LEU A 12 5.04 2.23 5.52
C LEU A 12 4.54 3.60 5.03
N GLN A 13 4.92 4.68 5.73
CA GLN A 13 4.62 6.05 5.32
C GLN A 13 5.34 6.41 4.01
N HIS A 14 6.59 5.98 3.86
CA HIS A 14 7.35 6.17 2.62
C HIS A 14 6.69 5.47 1.43
N GLU A 15 6.24 4.21 1.58
CA GLU A 15 5.47 3.51 0.54
C GLU A 15 4.18 4.25 0.17
N THR A 16 3.47 4.82 1.15
CA THR A 16 2.28 5.66 0.90
C THR A 16 2.62 6.89 0.05
N ASN A 17 3.72 7.57 0.36
CA ASN A 17 4.15 8.76 -0.37
C ASN A 17 4.54 8.42 -1.82
N ILE A 18 5.26 7.31 -2.04
CA ILE A 18 5.60 6.84 -3.39
C ILE A 18 4.31 6.50 -4.18
N LEU A 19 3.37 5.81 -3.54
CA LEU A 19 2.10 5.45 -4.17
C LEU A 19 1.32 6.69 -4.60
N LEU A 20 1.21 7.70 -3.75
CA LEU A 20 0.53 8.97 -4.06
C LEU A 20 1.25 9.74 -5.18
N HIS A 21 2.59 9.76 -5.16
CA HIS A 21 3.38 10.34 -6.24
C HIS A 21 3.08 9.67 -7.59
N LEU A 22 3.12 8.34 -7.65
CA LEU A 22 2.81 7.59 -8.86
C LEU A 22 1.35 7.79 -9.30
N ALA A 23 0.41 7.79 -8.35
CA ALA A 23 -1.00 8.03 -8.65
C ALA A 23 -1.23 9.42 -9.26
N GLY A 24 -0.46 10.43 -8.83
CA GLY A 24 -0.47 11.76 -9.45
C GLY A 24 0.02 11.81 -10.91
N LYS A 25 0.65 10.73 -11.41
CA LYS A 25 1.10 10.60 -12.80
C LYS A 25 0.08 9.92 -13.72
N ILE A 26 -1.04 9.46 -13.18
CA ILE A 26 -2.06 8.76 -13.95
C ILE A 26 -2.79 9.74 -14.89
N ASP A 27 -2.90 9.38 -16.15
CA ASP A 27 -3.88 10.00 -17.05
C ASP A 27 -5.27 9.42 -16.72
N ARG A 28 -6.19 10.28 -16.32
CA ARG A 28 -7.55 9.87 -15.92
C ARG A 28 -8.34 9.19 -17.03
N THR A 29 -7.96 9.39 -18.29
CA THR A 29 -8.56 8.67 -19.41
C THR A 29 -8.16 7.20 -19.51
N GLN A 30 -7.13 6.79 -18.74
CA GLN A 30 -6.56 5.46 -18.74
C GLN A 30 -6.85 4.67 -17.44
N LEU A 31 -7.83 5.09 -16.66
CA LEU A 31 -8.21 4.41 -15.41
C LEU A 31 -8.68 2.96 -15.62
N ASP A 32 -9.22 2.66 -16.79
CA ASP A 32 -9.67 1.30 -17.15
C ASP A 32 -8.56 0.42 -17.74
N TYR A 33 -7.34 0.97 -17.94
CA TYR A 33 -6.22 0.18 -18.44
C TYR A 33 -5.93 -1.01 -17.53
N ARG A 34 -5.74 -2.19 -18.14
CA ARG A 34 -5.28 -3.43 -17.51
C ARG A 34 -4.42 -4.22 -18.49
N PRO A 35 -3.30 -4.81 -18.05
CA PRO A 35 -2.40 -5.57 -18.95
C PRO A 35 -3.07 -6.81 -19.55
N THR A 36 -3.94 -7.46 -18.78
CA THR A 36 -4.72 -8.64 -19.20
C THR A 36 -6.14 -8.56 -18.64
N ALA A 37 -7.09 -9.26 -19.26
CA ALA A 37 -8.48 -9.26 -18.84
C ALA A 37 -8.71 -9.73 -17.39
N SER A 38 -7.81 -10.57 -16.86
CA SER A 38 -7.87 -11.11 -15.49
C SER A 38 -7.18 -10.24 -14.45
N GLN A 39 -6.41 -9.23 -14.86
CA GLN A 39 -5.77 -8.30 -13.92
C GLN A 39 -6.70 -7.14 -13.56
N ARG A 40 -6.46 -6.56 -12.38
CA ARG A 40 -7.13 -5.32 -11.97
C ARG A 40 -6.83 -4.20 -12.97
N SER A 41 -7.82 -3.36 -13.25
CA SER A 41 -7.56 -2.09 -13.94
C SER A 41 -6.77 -1.14 -13.03
N THR A 42 -6.28 -0.04 -13.59
CA THR A 42 -5.61 1.02 -12.82
C THR A 42 -6.48 1.49 -11.66
N MET A 43 -7.77 1.77 -11.92
CA MET A 43 -8.71 2.18 -10.87
C MET A 43 -8.97 1.10 -9.82
N GLU A 44 -9.16 -0.14 -10.26
CA GLU A 44 -9.36 -1.29 -9.35
C GLU A 44 -8.12 -1.56 -8.49
N LEU A 45 -6.91 -1.35 -9.05
CA LEU A 45 -5.65 -1.46 -8.31
C LEU A 45 -5.56 -0.38 -7.22
N LEU A 46 -5.87 0.87 -7.54
CA LEU A 46 -5.89 1.96 -6.55
C LEU A 46 -6.92 1.71 -5.44
N ARG A 47 -8.14 1.26 -5.80
CA ARG A 47 -9.17 0.90 -4.82
C ARG A 47 -8.71 -0.22 -3.89
N TYR A 48 -8.06 -1.25 -4.43
CA TYR A 48 -7.46 -2.31 -3.61
C TYR A 48 -6.36 -1.75 -2.69
N LEU A 49 -5.48 -0.91 -3.19
CA LEU A 49 -4.42 -0.27 -2.41
C LEU A 49 -4.96 0.65 -1.32
N SER A 50 -6.14 1.27 -1.52
CA SER A 50 -6.76 2.13 -0.52
C SER A 50 -7.29 1.40 0.72
N LEU A 51 -7.31 0.07 0.72
CA LEU A 51 -7.75 -0.72 1.88
C LEU A 51 -6.72 -1.75 2.35
N MET A 52 -5.90 -2.28 1.44
CA MET A 52 -5.04 -3.44 1.71
C MET A 52 -4.08 -3.19 2.88
N GLY A 53 -3.34 -2.09 2.85
CA GLY A 53 -2.36 -1.76 3.87
C GLY A 53 -2.94 -1.63 5.28
N PRO A 54 -3.92 -0.75 5.52
CA PRO A 54 -4.58 -0.61 6.83
C PRO A 54 -5.23 -1.90 7.34
N GLN A 55 -5.96 -2.63 6.49
CA GLN A 55 -6.65 -3.86 6.90
C GLN A 55 -5.67 -4.97 7.27
N LEU A 56 -4.60 -5.17 6.52
CA LEU A 56 -3.58 -6.17 6.85
C LEU A 56 -2.74 -5.75 8.06
N THR A 57 -2.50 -4.45 8.25
CA THR A 57 -1.85 -3.94 9.48
C THR A 57 -2.72 -4.26 10.69
N SER A 58 -4.01 -3.97 10.64
CA SER A 58 -4.97 -4.31 11.69
C SER A 58 -4.98 -5.81 11.98
N ALA A 59 -5.02 -6.65 10.93
CA ALA A 59 -4.97 -8.10 11.09
C ALA A 59 -3.68 -8.56 11.80
N CYS A 60 -2.52 -7.99 11.46
CA CYS A 60 -1.26 -8.29 12.12
C CYS A 60 -1.25 -7.84 13.59
N VAL A 61 -1.79 -6.66 13.90
CA VAL A 61 -1.86 -6.14 15.27
C VAL A 61 -2.76 -7.00 16.14
N HIS A 62 -3.92 -7.40 15.64
CA HIS A 62 -4.88 -8.22 16.39
C HIS A 62 -4.58 -9.74 16.33
N GLY A 63 -3.71 -10.18 15.43
CA GLY A 63 -3.43 -11.62 15.21
C GLY A 63 -4.59 -12.37 14.56
N ALA A 64 -5.57 -11.69 14.00
CA ALA A 64 -6.75 -12.26 13.35
C ALA A 64 -7.18 -11.40 12.15
N PHE A 65 -7.60 -12.06 11.08
CA PHE A 65 -8.15 -11.37 9.90
C PHE A 65 -9.66 -11.22 10.04
N ASP A 66 -10.14 -9.98 10.03
CA ASP A 66 -11.56 -9.65 10.11
C ASP A 66 -12.17 -9.58 8.70
N MET A 67 -12.85 -10.66 8.28
CA MET A 67 -13.53 -10.74 6.99
C MET A 67 -14.67 -9.73 6.86
N ALA A 68 -15.37 -9.39 7.94
CA ALA A 68 -16.48 -8.43 7.90
C ALA A 68 -15.95 -7.00 7.70
N ALA A 69 -14.91 -6.63 8.45
CA ALA A 69 -14.23 -5.34 8.26
C ALA A 69 -13.62 -5.21 6.87
N TRP A 70 -12.97 -6.28 6.36
CA TRP A 70 -12.46 -6.29 4.98
C TRP A 70 -13.57 -6.09 3.97
N GLY A 71 -14.69 -6.81 4.07
CA GLY A 71 -15.83 -6.69 3.17
C GLY A 71 -16.44 -5.29 3.16
N ALA A 72 -16.57 -4.68 4.33
CA ALA A 72 -17.05 -3.30 4.46
C ALA A 72 -16.08 -2.30 3.80
N ALA A 73 -14.77 -2.44 4.03
CA ALA A 73 -13.75 -1.60 3.42
C ALA A 73 -13.69 -1.76 1.89
N ASP A 74 -13.83 -2.98 1.37
CA ASP A 74 -13.88 -3.27 -0.07
C ASP A 74 -15.13 -2.65 -0.72
N GLY A 75 -16.29 -2.76 -0.06
CA GLY A 75 -17.52 -2.11 -0.51
C GLY A 75 -17.38 -0.59 -0.57
N ALA A 76 -16.81 0.01 0.46
CA ALA A 76 -16.52 1.45 0.49
C ALA A 76 -15.52 1.87 -0.59
N ALA A 77 -14.46 1.08 -0.81
CA ALA A 77 -13.45 1.35 -1.84
C ALA A 77 -14.05 1.31 -3.25
N LYS A 78 -14.95 0.35 -3.53
CA LYS A 78 -15.65 0.24 -4.82
C LYS A 78 -16.57 1.42 -5.12
N ALA A 79 -17.10 2.06 -4.09
CA ALA A 79 -17.98 3.23 -4.23
C ALA A 79 -17.21 4.55 -4.47
N ARG A 80 -15.89 4.59 -4.19
CA ARG A 80 -15.08 5.80 -4.37
C ARG A 80 -14.75 6.04 -5.84
N ASP A 81 -14.76 7.29 -6.24
CA ASP A 81 -14.13 7.77 -7.46
C ASP A 81 -12.60 7.87 -7.30
N PHE A 82 -11.93 8.37 -8.32
CA PHE A 82 -10.47 8.51 -8.32
C PHE A 82 -9.97 9.42 -7.19
N ASP A 83 -10.55 10.61 -7.06
CA ASP A 83 -10.11 11.60 -6.08
C ASP A 83 -10.41 11.13 -4.63
N GLY A 84 -11.57 10.54 -4.41
CA GLY A 84 -11.91 9.93 -3.12
C GLY A 84 -11.01 8.75 -2.76
N THR A 85 -10.54 7.98 -3.76
CA THR A 85 -9.58 6.90 -3.54
C THR A 85 -8.21 7.43 -3.13
N LEU A 86 -7.72 8.49 -3.78
CA LEU A 86 -6.45 9.12 -3.40
C LEU A 86 -6.54 9.78 -2.02
N ALA A 87 -7.66 10.43 -1.70
CA ALA A 87 -7.89 11.00 -0.38
C ALA A 87 -7.82 9.93 0.72
N GLU A 88 -8.41 8.75 0.48
CA GLU A 88 -8.31 7.62 1.41
C GLU A 88 -6.86 7.15 1.56
N ILE A 89 -6.13 6.93 0.47
CA ILE A 89 -4.72 6.53 0.51
C ILE A 89 -3.88 7.55 1.30
N ALA A 90 -4.16 8.84 1.18
CA ALA A 90 -3.45 9.89 1.91
C ALA A 90 -3.61 9.78 3.44
N THR A 91 -4.67 9.15 3.94
CA THR A 91 -4.86 8.90 5.38
C THR A 91 -3.96 7.80 5.93
N HIS A 92 -3.39 6.93 5.09
CA HIS A 92 -2.67 5.73 5.52
C HIS A 92 -1.49 6.03 6.44
N SER A 93 -0.74 7.12 6.18
CA SER A 93 0.40 7.50 7.03
C SER A 93 0.00 7.71 8.49
N ALA A 94 -1.12 8.37 8.73
CA ALA A 94 -1.68 8.56 10.08
C ALA A 94 -2.28 7.25 10.63
N THR A 95 -2.95 6.48 9.77
CA THR A 95 -3.57 5.20 10.13
C THR A 95 -2.53 4.17 10.61
N TYR A 96 -1.39 4.04 9.93
CA TYR A 96 -0.30 3.16 10.38
C TYR A 96 0.27 3.58 11.73
N ALA A 97 0.48 4.88 11.93
CA ALA A 97 0.96 5.40 13.20
C ALA A 97 -0.04 5.10 14.35
N ALA A 98 -1.33 5.28 14.09
CA ALA A 98 -2.39 5.01 15.06
C ALA A 98 -2.51 3.51 15.39
N LEU A 99 -2.54 2.64 14.36
CA LEU A 99 -2.66 1.19 14.55
C LEU A 99 -1.48 0.60 15.33
N LEU A 100 -0.30 1.18 15.20
CA LEU A 100 0.93 0.69 15.83
C LEU A 100 1.28 1.48 17.12
N ALA A 101 0.48 2.46 17.55
CA ALA A 101 0.80 3.32 18.67
C ALA A 101 1.12 2.52 19.95
N ASP A 102 0.22 1.61 20.32
CA ASP A 102 0.32 0.84 21.55
C ASP A 102 1.05 -0.52 21.39
N VAL A 103 1.56 -0.82 20.19
CA VAL A 103 2.33 -2.05 19.92
C VAL A 103 3.75 -1.89 20.46
N SER A 104 4.14 -2.73 21.42
CA SER A 104 5.50 -2.75 21.99
C SER A 104 6.47 -3.56 21.13
N ASP A 105 7.77 -3.45 21.42
CA ASP A 105 8.79 -4.29 20.80
C ASP A 105 8.60 -5.79 21.12
N ASP A 106 8.09 -6.11 22.31
CA ASP A 106 7.78 -7.48 22.69
C ASP A 106 6.56 -8.00 21.94
N ASP A 107 5.55 -7.14 21.70
CA ASP A 107 4.43 -7.48 20.83
C ASP A 107 4.87 -7.76 19.41
N LEU A 108 5.84 -7.00 18.87
CA LEU A 108 6.39 -7.26 17.54
C LEU A 108 7.14 -8.58 17.44
N ARG A 109 7.69 -9.10 18.57
CA ARG A 109 8.36 -10.42 18.65
C ARG A 109 7.38 -11.56 18.89
N ALA A 110 6.19 -11.27 19.39
CA ALA A 110 5.18 -12.29 19.67
C ALA A 110 4.76 -13.02 18.38
N THR A 111 4.61 -14.33 18.47
CA THR A 111 4.18 -15.17 17.36
C THR A 111 2.67 -15.03 17.16
N ILE A 112 2.27 -14.81 15.92
CA ILE A 112 0.88 -14.85 15.47
C ILE A 112 0.71 -15.83 14.31
N THR A 113 -0.52 -16.32 14.10
CA THR A 113 -0.85 -17.18 12.96
C THR A 113 -1.91 -16.49 12.11
N LEU A 114 -1.57 -16.17 10.87
CA LEU A 114 -2.50 -15.58 9.89
C LEU A 114 -2.47 -16.42 8.61
N PHE A 115 -3.64 -16.67 8.06
CA PHE A 115 -3.82 -17.43 6.81
C PHE A 115 -3.08 -18.79 6.83
N GLY A 116 -3.13 -19.50 7.96
CA GLY A 116 -2.52 -20.81 8.13
C GLY A 116 -0.99 -20.82 8.28
N SER A 117 -0.35 -19.65 8.38
CA SER A 117 1.10 -19.53 8.51
C SER A 117 1.48 -18.75 9.77
N SER A 118 2.43 -19.28 10.56
CA SER A 118 2.91 -18.67 11.81
C SER A 118 4.20 -17.86 11.58
N GLY A 119 4.37 -16.80 12.36
CA GLY A 119 5.57 -15.97 12.35
C GLY A 119 5.45 -14.85 13.37
N THR A 120 6.53 -14.10 13.64
CA THR A 120 6.43 -12.94 14.53
C THR A 120 5.55 -11.86 13.91
N ARG A 121 4.85 -11.10 14.74
CA ARG A 121 3.99 -9.98 14.28
C ARG A 121 4.77 -9.01 13.41
N GLY A 122 5.99 -8.63 13.82
CA GLY A 122 6.86 -7.77 13.03
C GLY A 122 7.21 -8.35 11.65
N ALA A 123 7.54 -9.64 11.57
CA ALA A 123 7.81 -10.31 10.29
C ALA A 123 6.56 -10.34 9.39
N ARG A 124 5.36 -10.50 9.97
CA ARG A 124 4.10 -10.43 9.22
C ARG A 124 3.82 -9.03 8.69
N LEU A 125 4.05 -7.99 9.49
CA LEU A 125 3.93 -6.60 9.04
C LEU A 125 4.86 -6.31 7.86
N VAL A 126 6.12 -6.77 7.92
CA VAL A 126 7.07 -6.60 6.82
C VAL A 126 6.64 -7.41 5.58
N SER A 127 6.37 -8.71 5.73
CA SER A 127 6.13 -9.60 4.59
C SER A 127 4.76 -9.41 3.92
N MET A 128 3.73 -9.04 4.69
CA MET A 128 2.37 -8.91 4.16
C MET A 128 2.01 -7.47 3.82
N VAL A 129 2.42 -6.50 4.66
CA VAL A 129 2.03 -5.10 4.47
C VAL A 129 3.09 -4.36 3.66
N LEU A 130 4.30 -4.22 4.20
CA LEU A 130 5.36 -3.44 3.55
C LEU A 130 5.73 -3.99 2.18
N SER A 131 6.00 -5.31 2.09
CA SER A 131 6.30 -5.96 0.81
C SER A 131 5.10 -5.94 -0.15
N GLY A 132 3.88 -6.03 0.37
CA GLY A 132 2.65 -5.91 -0.41
C GLY A 132 2.50 -4.52 -1.03
N CYS A 133 2.72 -3.46 -0.25
CA CYS A 133 2.71 -2.08 -0.75
C CYS A 133 3.76 -1.90 -1.86
N ALA A 134 4.99 -2.34 -1.63
CA ALA A 134 6.07 -2.25 -2.63
C ALA A 134 5.76 -3.02 -3.93
N ALA A 135 5.18 -4.23 -3.82
CA ALA A 135 4.82 -5.04 -4.97
C ALA A 135 3.73 -4.37 -5.82
N TYR A 136 2.66 -3.90 -5.19
CA TYR A 136 1.54 -3.29 -5.91
C TYR A 136 1.84 -1.88 -6.44
N ARG A 137 2.67 -1.07 -5.74
CA ARG A 137 3.13 0.20 -6.32
C ARG A 137 4.03 -0.03 -7.55
N THR A 138 4.84 -1.10 -7.54
CA THR A 138 5.61 -1.50 -8.72
C THR A 138 4.70 -1.91 -9.87
N GLN A 139 3.60 -2.62 -9.58
CA GLN A 139 2.58 -2.91 -10.58
C GLN A 139 1.97 -1.63 -11.17
N LEU A 140 1.63 -0.64 -10.33
CA LEU A 140 1.14 0.66 -10.80
C LEU A 140 2.18 1.37 -11.67
N PHE A 141 3.45 1.38 -11.27
CA PHE A 141 4.53 1.95 -12.08
C PHE A 141 4.60 1.29 -13.47
N CYS A 142 4.50 -0.05 -13.53
CA CYS A 142 4.48 -0.77 -14.81
C CYS A 142 3.24 -0.39 -15.66
N TYR A 143 2.08 -0.19 -15.04
CA TYR A 143 0.89 0.27 -15.76
C TYR A 143 1.10 1.66 -16.36
N LEU A 144 1.66 2.58 -15.58
CA LEU A 144 1.99 3.94 -16.07
C LEU A 144 2.96 3.89 -17.26
N LYS A 145 4.03 3.09 -17.18
CA LYS A 145 4.97 2.88 -18.29
C LYS A 145 4.25 2.35 -19.53
N SER A 146 3.37 1.36 -19.37
CA SER A 146 2.59 0.80 -20.48
C SER A 146 1.57 1.78 -21.06
N CYS A 147 1.18 2.79 -20.30
CA CYS A 147 0.29 3.88 -20.71
C CYS A 147 1.04 5.10 -21.26
N GLY A 148 2.33 4.97 -21.61
CA GLY A 148 3.10 6.02 -22.28
C GLY A 148 3.79 7.01 -21.35
N ARG A 149 3.89 6.75 -20.03
CA ARG A 149 4.63 7.59 -19.09
C ARG A 149 6.12 7.23 -19.13
N ASP A 150 6.76 7.44 -20.28
CA ASP A 150 8.14 7.01 -20.56
C ASP A 150 9.18 7.75 -19.72
N GLU A 151 8.86 8.96 -19.26
CA GLU A 151 9.71 9.79 -18.40
C GLU A 151 9.91 9.21 -16.99
N LEU A 152 9.02 8.34 -16.53
CA LEU A 152 9.13 7.74 -15.19
C LEU A 152 10.35 6.81 -15.10
N ASN A 153 11.08 6.92 -14.01
CA ASN A 153 12.33 6.22 -13.80
C ASN A 153 12.48 5.72 -12.34
N THR A 154 13.66 5.28 -11.97
CA THR A 154 13.96 4.74 -10.65
C THR A 154 13.65 5.73 -9.51
N MET A 155 13.82 7.05 -9.70
CA MET A 155 13.52 8.05 -8.67
C MET A 155 12.02 8.11 -8.37
N ASN A 156 11.17 8.02 -9.40
CA ASN A 156 9.72 7.95 -9.22
C ASN A 156 9.32 6.66 -8.47
N LEU A 157 9.94 5.52 -8.84
CA LEU A 157 9.62 4.21 -8.27
C LEU A 157 10.09 4.04 -6.82
N TRP A 158 11.29 4.53 -6.48
CA TRP A 158 11.92 4.27 -5.18
C TRP A 158 11.84 5.43 -4.20
N ALA A 159 11.87 6.65 -4.70
CA ALA A 159 11.90 7.84 -3.86
C ALA A 159 10.58 8.64 -3.89
N GLY A 160 9.67 8.34 -4.83
CA GLY A 160 8.46 9.13 -5.01
C GLY A 160 8.75 10.57 -5.43
N MET A 161 9.75 10.76 -6.27
CA MET A 161 10.24 12.07 -6.69
C MET A 161 10.46 12.11 -8.20
N ASP A 162 10.25 13.27 -8.80
CA ASP A 162 10.68 13.52 -10.18
C ASP A 162 12.18 13.79 -10.22
N THR A 163 12.86 13.29 -11.25
CA THR A 163 14.25 13.67 -11.52
C THR A 163 14.28 15.15 -11.92
N PRO A 164 15.18 15.97 -11.34
CA PRO A 164 15.35 17.34 -11.82
C PRO A 164 15.59 17.35 -13.34
N ALA A 165 14.96 18.29 -14.06
CA ALA A 165 15.27 18.49 -15.46
C ALA A 165 16.77 18.76 -15.60
N SER A 166 17.43 17.99 -16.48
CA SER A 166 18.84 18.28 -16.81
C SER A 166 18.92 19.71 -17.35
N ALA A 167 19.66 20.57 -16.66
CA ALA A 167 19.94 21.91 -17.10
C ALA A 167 20.80 21.90 -18.37
#